data_a061162e5e5c17b0b1377537c939736e
#
_entry.id   a061162e5e5c17b0b1377537c939736e
#
_cell.length_a   1.000
_cell.length_b   1.000
_cell.length_c   1.000
_cell.angle_alpha   90.00
_cell.angle_beta   90.00
_cell.angle_gamma   90.00
#
_symmetry.space_group_name_H-M   'P 1'
#
loop_
_entity.id
_entity.type
_entity.pdbx_description
1 polymer ?
#
loop_
_entity_poly.entity_id
_entity_poly.type
_entity_poly.pdbx_seq_one_letter_code
_entity_poly.pdbx_strand_id
1 'polypeptide(L)'
;MSAREHQRTIFLIEEDDDTRPILKHNLQTDGYRVLLALDEEDAYERVQGKGVYADLVLINLVGKSIEDALEIGRRIRAHAKYDGHTPLVVMAEKYGPDLEGTDVNVGGNDWITYPEDHEQLKNLLGHLLAKPAT
;
A
#
# COMPACT_ATOMS: atom_id res chain seq x y z
N MET A 1 13.29 -0.86 -25.26
CA MET A 1 12.11 -0.89 -24.37
C MET A 1 12.30 0.08 -23.22
N SER A 2 11.24 0.82 -22.94
CA SER A 2 11.30 1.80 -21.88
C SER A 2 11.14 1.15 -20.51
N ALA A 3 11.90 1.62 -19.52
CA ALA A 3 11.74 1.17 -18.15
C ALA A 3 10.33 1.47 -17.63
N ARG A 4 9.68 2.48 -18.19
CA ARG A 4 8.32 2.85 -17.77
C ARG A 4 7.29 1.77 -18.06
N GLU A 5 7.52 0.94 -19.04
CA GLU A 5 6.59 -0.13 -19.38
C GLU A 5 6.45 -1.12 -18.24
N HIS A 6 7.42 -1.15 -17.34
CA HIS A 6 7.42 -2.06 -16.20
C HIS A 6 7.26 -1.33 -14.88
N GLN A 7 6.94 -0.02 -14.94
CA GLN A 7 6.76 0.75 -13.72
C GLN A 7 5.51 0.26 -12.98
N ARG A 8 5.70 -0.08 -11.71
CA ARG A 8 4.61 -0.53 -10.87
C ARG A 8 3.87 0.65 -10.29
N THR A 9 2.58 0.48 -10.10
CA THR A 9 1.72 1.50 -9.53
C THR A 9 1.26 1.08 -8.15
N ILE A 10 1.40 1.99 -7.19
CA ILE A 10 0.94 1.79 -5.82
C ILE A 10 -0.26 2.70 -5.60
N PHE A 11 -1.37 2.12 -5.12
CA PHE A 11 -2.51 2.91 -4.68
C PHE A 11 -2.31 3.19 -3.19
N LEU A 12 -1.94 4.43 -2.89
CA LEU A 12 -1.63 4.86 -1.52
C LEU A 12 -2.83 5.56 -0.91
N ILE A 13 -3.36 4.99 0.17
CA ILE A 13 -4.40 5.65 0.97
C ILE A 13 -3.72 6.11 2.26
N GLU A 14 -3.50 7.42 2.38
CA GLU A 14 -2.77 8.01 3.51
C GLU A 14 -3.57 9.17 4.08
N GLU A 15 -4.06 9.01 5.30
CA GLU A 15 -4.89 10.04 5.93
C GLU A 15 -4.10 11.16 6.58
N ASP A 16 -2.85 10.92 6.96
CA ASP A 16 -2.07 11.94 7.63
C ASP A 16 -1.53 12.97 6.63
N ASP A 17 -1.94 14.23 6.80
CA ASP A 17 -1.58 15.29 5.86
C ASP A 17 -0.08 15.58 5.83
N ASP A 18 0.61 15.35 6.93
CA ASP A 18 2.05 15.62 7.00
C ASP A 18 2.86 14.46 6.39
N THR A 19 2.41 13.24 6.61
CA THR A 19 3.10 12.04 6.11
C THR A 19 2.89 11.85 4.61
N ARG A 20 1.71 12.22 4.13
CA ARG A 20 1.31 11.93 2.74
C ARG A 20 2.31 12.41 1.70
N PRO A 21 2.71 13.69 1.69
CA PRO A 21 3.64 14.15 0.65
C PRO A 21 5.02 13.51 0.78
N ILE A 22 5.46 13.22 1.99
CA ILE A 22 6.77 12.60 2.21
C ILE A 22 6.76 11.17 1.69
N LEU A 23 5.74 10.42 2.05
CA LEU A 23 5.63 9.02 1.63
C LEU A 23 5.47 8.92 0.11
N LYS A 24 4.63 9.77 -0.47
CA LYS A 24 4.46 9.81 -1.92
C LYS A 24 5.80 10.08 -2.62
N HIS A 25 6.53 11.07 -2.13
CA HIS A 25 7.82 11.42 -2.70
C HIS A 25 8.81 10.24 -2.62
N ASN A 26 8.86 9.60 -1.46
CA ASN A 26 9.77 8.47 -1.27
C ASN A 26 9.44 7.31 -2.20
N LEU A 27 8.16 7.01 -2.36
CA LEU A 27 7.74 5.93 -3.25
C LEU A 27 8.06 6.26 -4.72
N GLN A 28 7.87 7.52 -5.11
CA GLN A 28 8.21 7.94 -6.46
C GLN A 28 9.71 7.86 -6.69
N THR A 29 10.49 8.23 -5.70
CA THR A 29 11.96 8.14 -5.78
C THR A 29 12.39 6.68 -5.92
N ASP A 30 11.66 5.75 -5.31
CA ASP A 30 11.95 4.32 -5.42
C ASP A 30 11.51 3.74 -6.78
N GLY A 31 10.90 4.54 -7.63
CA GLY A 31 10.56 4.12 -8.99
C GLY A 31 9.11 3.78 -9.21
N TYR A 32 8.24 4.02 -8.25
CA TYR A 32 6.82 3.68 -8.37
C TYR A 32 5.99 4.84 -8.88
N ARG A 33 4.94 4.51 -9.61
CA ARG A 33 3.87 5.46 -9.86
C ARG A 33 2.94 5.40 -8.65
N VAL A 34 2.45 6.56 -8.20
CA VAL A 34 1.60 6.61 -7.02
C VAL A 34 0.25 7.21 -7.39
N LEU A 35 -0.80 6.45 -7.12
CA LEU A 35 -2.17 6.94 -7.12
C LEU A 35 -2.51 7.23 -5.67
N LEU A 36 -3.04 8.41 -5.39
CA LEU A 36 -3.19 8.87 -4.02
C LEU A 36 -4.64 9.07 -3.66
N ALA A 37 -5.04 8.54 -2.50
CA ALA A 37 -6.34 8.84 -1.89
C ALA A 37 -6.10 9.43 -0.52
N LEU A 38 -6.93 10.39 -0.13
CA LEU A 38 -6.77 11.14 1.09
C LEU A 38 -7.34 10.42 2.32
N ASP A 39 -8.34 9.57 2.10
CA ASP A 39 -8.99 8.81 3.16
C ASP A 39 -9.77 7.66 2.54
N GLU A 40 -10.50 6.94 3.38
CA GLU A 40 -11.29 5.79 2.96
C GLU A 40 -12.34 6.18 1.92
N GLU A 41 -13.06 7.26 2.16
CA GLU A 41 -14.13 7.70 1.26
C GLU A 41 -13.56 8.08 -0.11
N ASP A 42 -12.48 8.83 -0.13
CA ASP A 42 -11.82 9.21 -1.37
C ASP A 42 -11.33 7.97 -2.12
N ALA A 43 -10.84 6.97 -1.40
CA ALA A 43 -10.39 5.73 -2.03
C ALA A 43 -11.55 5.01 -2.73
N TYR A 44 -12.70 4.91 -2.06
CA TYR A 44 -13.88 4.28 -2.68
C TYR A 44 -14.34 5.03 -3.91
N GLU A 45 -14.34 6.36 -3.84
CA GLU A 45 -14.74 7.15 -4.99
C GLU A 45 -13.81 6.92 -6.18
N ARG A 46 -12.52 6.83 -5.92
CA ARG A 46 -11.54 6.62 -7.00
C ARG A 46 -11.69 5.26 -7.66
N VAL A 47 -11.94 4.22 -6.89
CA VAL A 47 -12.05 2.87 -7.48
C VAL A 47 -13.40 2.62 -8.14
N GLN A 48 -14.40 3.45 -7.87
CA GLN A 48 -15.66 3.38 -8.58
C GLN A 48 -15.56 3.96 -9.97
N GLY A 49 -14.59 4.85 -10.19
CA GLY A 49 -14.33 5.40 -11.49
C GLY A 49 -13.60 4.40 -12.37
N LYS A 50 -13.49 4.75 -13.65
CA LYS A 50 -12.79 3.89 -14.59
C LYS A 50 -11.32 4.25 -14.61
N GLY A 51 -10.49 3.26 -14.86
CA GLY A 51 -9.07 3.50 -15.11
C GLY A 51 -8.17 3.54 -13.91
N VAL A 52 -8.68 3.23 -12.73
CA VAL A 52 -7.83 3.10 -11.56
C VAL A 52 -7.25 1.69 -11.55
N TYR A 53 -5.97 1.59 -11.81
CA TYR A 53 -5.27 0.32 -11.77
C TYR A 53 -4.06 0.46 -10.85
N ALA A 54 -3.84 -0.55 -10.02
CA ALA A 54 -2.67 -0.56 -9.17
C ALA A 54 -2.15 -1.98 -9.01
N ASP A 55 -0.85 -2.08 -8.80
CA ASP A 55 -0.18 -3.35 -8.57
C ASP A 55 -0.16 -3.70 -7.09
N LEU A 56 -0.41 -2.73 -6.21
CA LEU A 56 -0.38 -2.93 -4.77
C LEU A 56 -1.19 -1.82 -4.10
N VAL A 57 -1.88 -2.17 -3.02
CA VAL A 57 -2.60 -1.20 -2.19
C VAL A 57 -1.84 -1.02 -0.89
N LEU A 58 -1.44 0.22 -0.60
CA LEU A 58 -0.73 0.58 0.63
C LEU A 58 -1.62 1.53 1.42
N ILE A 59 -1.93 1.17 2.66
CA ILE A 59 -2.93 1.91 3.41
C ILE A 59 -2.42 2.27 4.80
N ASN A 60 -2.58 3.54 5.16
CA ASN A 60 -2.31 4.05 6.50
C ASN A 60 -3.48 4.94 6.92
N LEU A 61 -4.30 4.44 7.85
CA LEU A 61 -5.47 5.13 8.33
C LEU A 61 -5.26 5.53 9.79
N VAL A 62 -5.50 6.81 10.06
CA VAL A 62 -5.33 7.36 11.41
C VAL A 62 -6.48 6.90 12.29
N GLY A 63 -6.14 6.42 13.49
CA GLY A 63 -7.14 6.06 14.49
C GLY A 63 -7.92 4.78 14.21
N LYS A 64 -7.53 3.99 13.24
CA LYS A 64 -8.17 2.71 12.95
C LYS A 64 -7.36 1.57 13.54
N SER A 65 -8.05 0.51 13.94
CA SER A 65 -7.36 -0.72 14.32
C SER A 65 -6.79 -1.38 13.07
N ILE A 66 -5.82 -2.27 13.28
CA ILE A 66 -5.24 -3.02 12.16
C ILE A 66 -6.29 -3.86 11.47
N GLU A 67 -7.18 -4.48 12.24
CA GLU A 67 -8.26 -5.30 11.68
C GLU A 67 -9.19 -4.46 10.81
N ASP A 68 -9.55 -3.26 11.26
CA ASP A 68 -10.40 -2.37 10.49
C ASP A 68 -9.71 -1.92 9.20
N ALA A 69 -8.43 -1.58 9.31
CA ALA A 69 -7.66 -1.14 8.14
C ALA A 69 -7.53 -2.27 7.11
N LEU A 70 -7.31 -3.50 7.58
CA LEU A 70 -7.27 -4.67 6.69
C LEU A 70 -8.61 -4.87 5.97
N GLU A 71 -9.71 -4.76 6.71
CA GLU A 71 -11.03 -4.93 6.12
C GLU A 71 -11.30 -3.85 5.08
N ILE A 72 -10.97 -2.62 5.40
CA ILE A 72 -11.15 -1.50 4.46
C ILE A 72 -10.31 -1.74 3.20
N GLY A 73 -9.07 -2.14 3.37
CA GLY A 73 -8.20 -2.42 2.24
C GLY A 73 -8.72 -3.55 1.36
N ARG A 74 -9.25 -4.59 1.97
CA ARG A 74 -9.85 -5.71 1.24
C ARG A 74 -11.07 -5.29 0.46
N ARG A 75 -11.90 -4.42 1.03
CA ARG A 75 -13.07 -3.89 0.34
C ARG A 75 -12.67 -3.02 -0.85
N ILE A 76 -11.66 -2.18 -0.66
CA ILE A 76 -11.15 -1.33 -1.74
C ILE A 76 -10.64 -2.20 -2.89
N ARG A 77 -9.86 -3.23 -2.56
CA ARG A 77 -9.34 -4.16 -3.56
C ARG A 77 -10.47 -4.85 -4.32
N ALA A 78 -11.52 -5.26 -3.62
CA ALA A 78 -12.66 -5.91 -4.24
C ALA A 78 -13.46 -4.96 -5.12
N HIS A 79 -13.69 -3.74 -4.65
CA HIS A 79 -14.41 -2.72 -5.44
C HIS A 79 -13.65 -2.34 -6.69
N ALA A 80 -12.32 -2.29 -6.61
CA ALA A 80 -11.48 -1.97 -7.75
C ALA A 80 -11.39 -3.14 -8.73
N LYS A 81 -11.89 -4.31 -8.32
CA LYS A 81 -11.81 -5.54 -9.12
C LYS A 81 -10.37 -5.94 -9.41
N TYR A 82 -9.49 -5.64 -8.47
CA TYR A 82 -8.11 -6.05 -8.59
C TYR A 82 -8.01 -7.56 -8.42
N ASP A 83 -7.03 -8.11 -9.13
CA ASP A 83 -6.72 -9.52 -9.04
C ASP A 83 -6.40 -9.91 -7.60
N GLY A 84 -6.74 -11.13 -7.21
CA GLY A 84 -6.40 -11.66 -5.89
C GLY A 84 -4.90 -11.72 -5.63
N HIS A 85 -4.09 -11.53 -6.67
CA HIS A 85 -2.65 -11.44 -6.52
C HIS A 85 -2.17 -10.03 -6.18
N THR A 86 -3.05 -9.04 -6.17
CA THR A 86 -2.67 -7.67 -5.81
C THR A 86 -2.43 -7.59 -4.31
N PRO A 87 -1.19 -7.34 -3.87
CA PRO A 87 -0.91 -7.28 -2.43
C PRO A 87 -1.59 -6.10 -1.75
N LEU A 88 -1.96 -6.31 -0.49
CA LEU A 88 -2.45 -5.27 0.39
C LEU A 88 -1.45 -5.13 1.53
N VAL A 89 -0.96 -3.93 1.77
CA VAL A 89 -0.05 -3.64 2.88
C VAL A 89 -0.68 -2.60 3.78
N VAL A 90 -0.88 -2.95 5.05
CA VAL A 90 -1.36 -2.02 6.06
C VAL A 90 -0.16 -1.56 6.89
N MET A 91 -0.01 -0.24 7.02
CA MET A 91 1.03 0.34 7.86
C MET A 91 0.47 0.54 9.26
N ALA A 92 1.09 -0.09 10.25
CA ALA A 92 0.69 0.07 11.63
C ALA A 92 1.08 1.45 12.13
N GLU A 93 0.24 2.05 12.99
CA GLU A 93 0.47 3.38 13.50
C GLU A 93 1.08 3.37 14.90
N LYS A 94 0.59 2.47 15.75
CA LYS A 94 1.08 2.35 17.12
C LYS A 94 1.43 0.92 17.42
N TYR A 95 2.62 0.70 17.94
CA TYR A 95 3.10 -0.65 18.24
C TYR A 95 4.30 -0.56 19.17
N GLY A 96 4.56 -1.67 19.87
CA GLY A 96 5.67 -1.74 20.80
C GLY A 96 6.99 -2.00 20.10
N PRO A 97 8.10 -1.84 20.84
CA PRO A 97 9.43 -2.03 20.25
C PRO A 97 9.72 -3.46 19.79
N ASP A 98 8.99 -4.44 20.30
CA ASP A 98 9.15 -5.82 19.85
C ASP A 98 8.59 -6.05 18.45
N LEU A 99 7.66 -5.24 18.00
CA LEU A 99 7.11 -5.33 16.65
C LEU A 99 7.81 -4.41 15.65
N GLU A 100 8.43 -3.34 16.14
CA GLU A 100 9.07 -2.36 15.27
C GLU A 100 10.07 -3.03 14.35
N GLY A 101 9.99 -2.73 13.06
CA GLY A 101 10.89 -3.29 12.07
C GLY A 101 10.43 -4.64 11.50
N THR A 102 9.24 -5.12 11.88
CA THR A 102 8.75 -6.40 11.39
C THR A 102 7.66 -6.23 10.33
N ASP A 103 7.58 -7.21 9.43
CA ASP A 103 6.52 -7.32 8.43
C ASP A 103 5.86 -8.67 8.63
N VAL A 104 4.52 -8.68 8.67
CA VAL A 104 3.77 -9.90 8.99
C VAL A 104 2.77 -10.20 7.88
N ASN A 105 2.84 -11.40 7.32
CA ASN A 105 1.82 -11.87 6.40
C ASN A 105 0.63 -12.39 7.21
N VAL A 106 -0.56 -11.88 6.92
CA VAL A 106 -1.75 -12.24 7.66
C VAL A 106 -2.72 -13.08 6.83
N GLY A 107 -2.24 -13.62 5.73
CA GLY A 107 -3.01 -14.52 4.88
C GLY A 107 -3.01 -14.05 3.44
N GLY A 108 -2.87 -14.97 2.49
CA GLY A 108 -2.84 -14.64 1.08
C GLY A 108 -1.78 -13.59 0.76
N ASN A 109 -2.21 -12.48 0.18
CA ASN A 109 -1.32 -11.37 -0.15
C ASN A 109 -1.57 -10.15 0.73
N ASP A 110 -2.01 -10.39 1.97
CA ASP A 110 -2.29 -9.31 2.91
C ASP A 110 -1.17 -9.24 3.95
N TRP A 111 -0.65 -8.03 4.14
CA TRP A 111 0.53 -7.82 4.98
C TRP A 111 0.31 -6.65 5.93
N ILE A 112 0.95 -6.73 7.09
CA ILE A 112 1.04 -5.63 8.03
C ILE A 112 2.51 -5.30 8.16
N THR A 113 2.87 -4.02 7.99
CA THR A 113 4.23 -3.58 8.27
C THR A 113 4.22 -2.69 9.51
N TYR A 114 5.19 -2.93 10.40
CA TYR A 114 5.41 -2.12 11.60
C TYR A 114 6.67 -1.30 11.34
N PRO A 115 6.51 -0.12 10.71
CA PRO A 115 7.67 0.58 10.14
C PRO A 115 8.69 1.03 11.18
N GLU A 116 9.94 0.82 10.85
CA GLU A 116 11.07 1.35 11.59
C GLU A 116 11.66 2.53 10.81
N ASP A 117 11.78 2.37 9.50
CA ASP A 117 12.30 3.40 8.61
C ASP A 117 11.78 3.15 7.20
N HIS A 118 12.12 4.06 6.29
CA HIS A 118 11.66 3.93 4.90
C HIS A 118 12.31 2.75 4.18
N GLU A 119 13.51 2.39 4.57
CA GLU A 119 14.24 1.28 3.93
C GLU A 119 13.47 -0.04 4.10
N GLN A 120 12.87 -0.24 5.26
CA GLN A 120 12.06 -1.43 5.52
C GLN A 120 10.87 -1.50 4.56
N LEU A 121 10.16 -0.40 4.40
CA LEU A 121 9.02 -0.35 3.49
C LEU A 121 9.47 -0.59 2.05
N LYS A 122 10.55 0.06 1.65
CA LYS A 122 11.11 -0.11 0.31
C LYS A 122 11.43 -1.57 0.03
N ASN A 123 12.04 -2.26 1.00
CA ASN A 123 12.39 -3.67 0.84
C ASN A 123 11.15 -4.56 0.76
N LEU A 124 10.13 -4.30 1.58
CA LEU A 124 8.90 -5.08 1.54
C LEU A 124 8.19 -4.90 0.19
N LEU A 125 8.04 -3.67 -0.25
CA LEU A 125 7.37 -3.40 -1.51
C LEU A 125 8.13 -4.01 -2.68
N GLY A 126 9.45 -3.91 -2.66
CA GLY A 126 10.28 -4.53 -3.69
C GLY A 126 10.10 -6.02 -3.75
N HIS A 127 10.00 -6.67 -2.59
CA HIS A 127 9.77 -8.10 -2.52
C HIS A 127 8.39 -8.47 -3.07
N LEU A 128 7.36 -7.75 -2.67
CA LEU A 128 5.99 -8.06 -3.07
C LEU A 128 5.73 -7.77 -4.54
N LEU A 129 6.44 -6.78 -5.10
CA LEU A 129 6.25 -6.37 -6.48
C LEU A 129 7.30 -6.94 -7.42
N ALA A 130 8.16 -7.80 -6.90
CA ALA A 130 9.12 -8.48 -7.75
C ALA A 130 8.38 -9.36 -8.76
N LYS A 131 8.82 -9.34 -9.99
CA LYS A 131 8.20 -10.16 -11.01
C LYS A 131 8.46 -11.62 -10.72
N PRO A 132 7.45 -12.47 -10.89
CA PRO A 132 7.68 -13.91 -10.83
C PRO A 132 8.73 -14.31 -11.85
N ALA A 133 9.48 -15.31 -11.49
CA ALA A 133 10.52 -15.85 -12.38
C ALA A 133 9.88 -16.73 -13.44
N THR A 134 9.36 -16.17 -14.46
CA THR A 134 8.76 -16.93 -15.56
C THR A 134 9.27 -16.47 -16.86
#